data_ea5f033eca92ab7fb7aa1c0967f17044
#
_entry.id   ea5f033eca92ab7fb7aa1c0967f17044
#
_cell.length_a   1.000
_cell.length_b   1.000
_cell.length_c   1.000
_cell.angle_alpha   90.00
_cell.angle_beta   90.00
_cell.angle_gamma   90.00
#
_symmetry.space_group_name_H-M   'P 1'
#
loop_
_entity.id
_entity.type
_entity.pdbx_description
1 polymer ?
#
loop_
_entity_poly.entity_id
_entity_poly.type
_entity_poly.pdbx_seq_one_letter_code
_entity_poly.pdbx_strand_id
1 'polypeptide(L)'
;MRPGAQPRVAVPRRIRAGAALRIAWRNAPADRFDWVGIWKRADGADLYNSYLTFAYTGATVAGATRIRLDRATYPPGDYVVRLMRDDGYGVLDAARLTVLPRARASSLSR
;
A
#
# COMPACT_ATOMS: atom_id res chain seq x y z
N MET A 1 -21.08 -11.07 -8.21
CA MET A 1 -20.21 -11.12 -7.02
C MET A 1 -20.81 -12.03 -6.00
N ARG A 2 -20.02 -12.90 -5.40
CA ARG A 2 -20.53 -13.80 -4.38
C ARG A 2 -20.83 -13.05 -3.09
N PRO A 3 -21.97 -13.38 -2.45
CA PRO A 3 -22.24 -12.84 -1.12
C PRO A 3 -21.09 -13.22 -0.17
N GLY A 4 -20.67 -12.31 0.64
CA GLY A 4 -19.58 -12.53 1.57
C GLY A 4 -18.17 -12.32 1.02
N ALA A 5 -18.00 -12.16 -0.30
CA ALA A 5 -16.70 -11.82 -0.85
C ALA A 5 -16.34 -10.39 -0.42
N GLN A 6 -15.19 -10.24 0.21
CA GLN A 6 -14.77 -8.94 0.72
C GLN A 6 -13.53 -8.46 -0.01
N PRO A 7 -13.46 -7.16 -0.27
CA PRO A 7 -12.24 -6.57 -0.84
C PRO A 7 -11.03 -6.85 0.04
N ARG A 8 -9.89 -7.14 -0.59
CA ARG A 8 -8.64 -7.39 0.11
C ARG A 8 -7.50 -6.70 -0.59
N VAL A 9 -6.62 -6.12 0.21
CA VAL A 9 -5.35 -5.62 -0.25
C VAL A 9 -4.25 -6.40 0.44
N ALA A 10 -3.20 -6.75 -0.30
CA ALA A 10 -2.11 -7.56 0.24
C ALA A 10 -0.78 -6.94 -0.10
N VAL A 11 0.09 -6.86 0.90
CA VAL A 11 1.47 -6.42 0.79
C VAL A 11 2.33 -7.32 1.67
N PRO A 12 3.64 -7.42 1.41
CA PRO A 12 4.52 -8.07 2.38
C PRO A 12 4.48 -7.28 3.70
N ARG A 13 4.61 -7.97 4.80
CA ARG A 13 4.58 -7.30 6.11
C ARG A 13 5.80 -6.43 6.33
N ARG A 14 6.92 -6.78 5.71
CA ARG A 14 8.19 -6.06 5.85
C ARG A 14 8.85 -5.94 4.50
N ILE A 15 9.50 -4.81 4.27
CA ILE A 15 10.23 -4.57 3.04
C ILE A 15 11.41 -3.65 3.33
N ARG A 16 12.50 -3.82 2.60
CA ARG A 16 13.67 -2.95 2.75
C ARG A 16 13.44 -1.60 2.08
N ALA A 17 13.96 -0.55 2.70
CA ALA A 17 13.91 0.78 2.13
C ALA A 17 14.58 0.77 0.74
N GLY A 18 13.98 1.46 -0.21
CA GLY A 18 14.48 1.53 -1.57
C GLY A 18 13.97 0.44 -2.50
N ALA A 19 13.31 -0.59 -1.96
CA ALA A 19 12.79 -1.68 -2.77
C ALA A 19 11.47 -1.28 -3.46
N ALA A 20 11.09 -2.05 -4.46
CA ALA A 20 9.79 -1.88 -5.10
C ALA A 20 8.74 -2.71 -4.35
N LEU A 21 7.70 -2.04 -3.88
CA LEU A 21 6.61 -2.68 -3.16
C LEU A 21 5.54 -3.12 -4.16
N ARG A 22 5.20 -4.41 -4.11
CA ARG A 22 4.06 -4.91 -4.86
C ARG A 22 2.82 -4.84 -3.99
N ILE A 23 1.80 -4.13 -4.47
CA ILE A 23 0.51 -4.03 -3.81
C ILE A 23 -0.48 -4.79 -4.67
N ALA A 24 -1.08 -5.84 -4.10
CA ALA A 24 -2.07 -6.65 -4.79
C ALA A 24 -3.44 -6.45 -4.18
N TRP A 25 -4.48 -6.60 -4.96
CA TRP A 25 -5.86 -6.51 -4.48
C TRP A 25 -6.72 -7.59 -5.12
N ARG A 26 -7.81 -7.92 -4.46
CA ARG A 26 -8.80 -8.85 -4.96
C ARG A 26 -10.17 -8.50 -4.41
N ASN A 27 -11.19 -8.97 -5.08
CA ASN A 27 -12.59 -8.72 -4.71
C ASN A 27 -12.92 -7.23 -4.61
N ALA A 28 -12.19 -6.40 -5.34
CA ALA A 28 -12.49 -4.97 -5.39
C ALA A 28 -13.80 -4.75 -6.16
N PRO A 29 -14.55 -3.68 -5.86
CA PRO A 29 -15.76 -3.37 -6.61
C PRO A 29 -15.51 -3.11 -8.09
N ALA A 30 -14.27 -2.83 -8.48
CA ALA A 30 -13.89 -2.52 -9.85
C ALA A 30 -14.53 -1.22 -10.35
N ASP A 31 -14.78 -0.29 -9.45
CA ASP A 31 -15.18 1.04 -9.84
C ASP A 31 -14.02 1.73 -10.55
N ARG A 32 -14.36 2.64 -11.45
CA ARG A 32 -13.37 3.25 -12.34
C ARG A 32 -12.21 3.91 -11.60
N PHE A 33 -12.48 4.49 -10.45
CA PHE A 33 -11.48 5.22 -9.68
C PHE A 33 -11.16 4.60 -8.34
N ASP A 34 -11.35 3.30 -8.18
CA ASP A 34 -10.80 2.60 -7.02
C ASP A 34 -9.29 2.76 -7.03
N TRP A 35 -8.70 2.93 -5.86
CA TRP A 35 -7.27 3.21 -5.78
C TRP A 35 -6.66 2.60 -4.52
N VAL A 36 -5.35 2.43 -4.57
CA VAL A 36 -4.54 2.03 -3.42
C VAL A 36 -3.63 3.17 -3.05
N GLY A 37 -3.40 3.36 -1.77
CA GLY A 37 -2.52 4.40 -1.28
C GLY A 37 -1.69 3.92 -0.12
N ILE A 38 -0.64 4.68 0.20
CA ILE A 38 0.27 4.40 1.30
C ILE A 38 0.27 5.59 2.23
N TRP A 39 0.11 5.34 3.52
CA TRP A 39 0.13 6.35 4.58
C TRP A 39 1.13 5.96 5.64
N LYS A 40 1.73 6.94 6.31
CA LYS A 40 2.40 6.67 7.56
C LYS A 40 1.36 6.24 8.58
N ARG A 41 1.68 5.24 9.38
CA ARG A 41 0.72 4.73 10.35
C ARG A 41 0.28 5.81 11.34
N ALA A 42 1.19 6.69 11.72
CA ALA A 42 0.88 7.78 12.65
C ALA A 42 -0.12 8.78 12.06
N ASP A 43 -0.21 8.88 10.73
CA ASP A 43 -1.09 9.83 10.06
C ASP A 43 -2.41 9.21 9.64
N GLY A 44 -2.73 8.04 10.14
CA GLY A 44 -3.87 7.27 9.68
C GLY A 44 -5.23 7.92 9.89
N ALA A 45 -5.32 8.90 10.76
CA ALA A 45 -6.59 9.58 11.04
C ALA A 45 -6.95 10.61 9.97
N ASP A 46 -5.95 11.15 9.25
CA ASP A 46 -6.18 12.15 8.23
C ASP A 46 -5.89 11.56 6.85
N LEU A 47 -6.83 10.84 6.32
CA LEU A 47 -6.66 10.19 5.01
C LEU A 47 -6.65 11.18 3.86
N TYR A 48 -7.27 12.32 4.06
CA TYR A 48 -7.54 13.25 2.97
C TYR A 48 -6.28 13.87 2.41
N ASN A 49 -5.34 14.25 3.27
CA ASN A 49 -4.16 15.01 2.86
C ASN A 49 -2.85 14.32 3.16
N SER A 50 -2.86 13.11 3.69
CA SER A 50 -1.64 12.52 4.22
C SER A 50 -1.16 11.28 3.49
N TYR A 51 -1.80 10.88 2.40
CA TYR A 51 -1.25 9.75 1.64
C TYR A 51 0.07 10.17 0.97
N LEU A 52 1.01 9.23 0.96
CA LEU A 52 2.34 9.49 0.40
C LEU A 52 2.39 9.22 -1.11
N THR A 53 1.66 8.21 -1.55
CA THR A 53 1.61 7.80 -2.94
C THR A 53 0.29 7.08 -3.17
N PHE A 54 -0.23 7.15 -4.38
CA PHE A 54 -1.42 6.39 -4.74
C PHE A 54 -1.33 5.88 -6.18
N ALA A 55 -2.14 4.88 -6.49
CA ALA A 55 -2.31 4.37 -7.85
C ALA A 55 -3.73 3.85 -8.02
N TYR A 56 -4.34 4.13 -9.15
CA TYR A 56 -5.65 3.58 -9.46
C TYR A 56 -5.54 2.09 -9.80
N THR A 57 -6.60 1.33 -9.48
CA THR A 57 -6.60 -0.11 -9.75
C THR A 57 -6.95 -0.46 -11.19
N GLY A 58 -7.31 0.54 -11.99
CA GLY A 58 -7.66 0.31 -13.39
C GLY A 58 -9.01 -0.36 -13.59
N ALA A 59 -9.93 -0.16 -12.66
CA ALA A 59 -11.27 -0.76 -12.71
C ALA A 59 -11.20 -2.29 -12.74
N THR A 60 -10.29 -2.88 -12.00
CA THR A 60 -10.13 -4.34 -11.96
C THR A 60 -10.58 -4.91 -10.62
N VAL A 61 -11.20 -6.08 -10.68
CA VAL A 61 -11.60 -6.82 -9.48
C VAL A 61 -10.37 -7.33 -8.74
N ALA A 62 -9.35 -7.72 -9.48
CA ALA A 62 -8.09 -8.19 -8.92
C ALA A 62 -6.94 -7.72 -9.78
N GLY A 63 -5.82 -7.45 -9.15
CA GLY A 63 -4.63 -6.98 -9.87
C GLY A 63 -3.52 -6.65 -8.92
N ALA A 64 -2.49 -5.99 -9.43
CA ALA A 64 -1.37 -5.53 -8.63
C ALA A 64 -0.69 -4.35 -9.29
N THR A 65 -0.02 -3.56 -8.47
CA THR A 65 0.84 -2.48 -8.93
C THR A 65 2.14 -2.49 -8.14
N ARG A 66 3.14 -1.78 -8.61
CA ARG A 66 4.42 -1.65 -7.90
C ARG A 66 4.74 -0.19 -7.67
N ILE A 67 5.20 0.10 -6.49
CA ILE A 67 5.58 1.46 -6.09
C ILE A 67 6.97 1.36 -5.48
N ARG A 68 7.91 2.15 -6.00
CA ARG A 68 9.24 2.19 -5.42
C ARG A 68 9.20 2.98 -4.13
N LEU A 69 9.74 2.40 -3.08
CA LEU A 69 9.78 3.03 -1.77
C LEU A 69 11.10 3.79 -1.62
N ASP A 70 11.20 4.92 -2.28
CA ASP A 70 12.41 5.73 -2.19
C ASP A 70 12.64 6.19 -0.75
N ARG A 71 13.90 6.28 -0.37
CA ARG A 71 14.27 6.50 1.02
C ARG A 71 13.86 7.89 1.55
N ALA A 72 13.76 8.85 0.67
CA ALA A 72 13.38 10.20 1.10
C ALA A 72 11.90 10.26 1.50
N THR A 73 11.04 9.56 0.76
CA THR A 73 9.59 9.55 1.03
C THR A 73 9.22 8.50 2.06
N TYR A 74 9.93 7.36 2.07
CA TYR A 74 9.61 6.22 2.90
C TYR A 74 10.78 5.82 3.79
N PRO A 75 11.16 6.67 4.76
CA PRO A 75 12.15 6.25 5.74
C PRO A 75 11.67 5.02 6.53
N PRO A 76 12.59 4.26 7.14
CA PRO A 76 12.19 3.12 7.93
C PRO A 76 11.12 3.47 8.95
N GLY A 77 10.15 2.61 9.12
CA GLY A 77 9.04 2.83 10.03
C GLY A 77 7.79 2.07 9.62
N ASP A 78 6.69 2.40 10.26
CA ASP A 78 5.43 1.71 10.05
C ASP A 78 4.50 2.50 9.15
N TYR A 79 3.90 1.77 8.21
CA TYR A 79 3.01 2.34 7.20
C TYR A 79 1.74 1.51 7.10
N VAL A 80 0.74 2.06 6.46
CA VAL A 80 -0.51 1.36 6.15
C VAL A 80 -0.80 1.53 4.68
N VAL A 81 -1.12 0.43 4.01
CA VAL A 81 -1.59 0.43 2.63
C VAL A 81 -3.09 0.19 2.66
N ARG A 82 -3.85 1.05 1.98
CA ARG A 82 -5.31 0.93 1.96
C ARG A 82 -5.82 0.83 0.54
N LEU A 83 -6.83 -0.01 0.35
CA LEU A 83 -7.62 -0.06 -0.86
C LEU A 83 -8.83 0.86 -0.65
N MET A 84 -8.98 1.85 -1.52
CA MET A 84 -9.96 2.91 -1.37
C MET A 84 -10.97 2.86 -2.50
N ARG A 85 -12.18 3.33 -2.22
CA ARG A 85 -13.30 3.19 -3.14
C ARG A 85 -13.52 4.46 -3.97
N ASP A 86 -13.57 4.29 -5.29
CA ASP A 86 -14.13 5.22 -6.28
C ASP A 86 -13.73 6.70 -6.07
N ASP A 87 -12.42 6.95 -6.06
CA ASP A 87 -11.84 8.28 -5.90
C ASP A 87 -12.24 8.98 -4.60
N GLY A 88 -12.68 8.23 -3.63
CA GLY A 88 -13.09 8.73 -2.33
C GLY A 88 -12.20 8.22 -1.21
N TYR A 89 -12.64 8.45 0.00
CA TYR A 89 -11.90 8.07 1.19
C TYR A 89 -12.60 6.97 2.00
N GLY A 90 -13.48 6.22 1.35
CA GLY A 90 -14.03 5.02 1.93
C GLY A 90 -13.01 3.89 1.87
N VAL A 91 -12.61 3.36 3.02
CA VAL A 91 -11.61 2.29 3.10
C VAL A 91 -12.29 0.95 2.87
N LEU A 92 -11.85 0.21 1.85
CA LEU A 92 -12.34 -1.13 1.58
C LEU A 92 -11.55 -2.19 2.34
N ASP A 93 -10.24 -2.00 2.45
CA ASP A 93 -9.37 -2.88 3.22
C ASP A 93 -8.06 -2.15 3.51
N ALA A 94 -7.34 -2.63 4.53
CA ALA A 94 -6.08 -2.03 4.94
C ALA A 94 -5.10 -3.12 5.34
N ALA A 95 -3.81 -2.91 5.05
CA ALA A 95 -2.75 -3.84 5.43
C ALA A 95 -1.58 -3.05 6.01
N ARG A 96 -0.98 -3.59 7.06
CA ARG A 96 0.19 -2.96 7.69
C ARG A 96 1.46 -3.34 6.95
N LEU A 97 2.39 -2.40 6.91
CA LEU A 97 3.67 -2.56 6.27
C LEU A 97 4.74 -1.92 7.13
N THR A 98 5.84 -2.64 7.37
CA THR A 98 7.00 -2.07 8.03
C THR A 98 8.12 -1.95 7.01
N VAL A 99 8.65 -0.74 6.85
CA VAL A 99 9.83 -0.49 6.02
C VAL A 99 11.04 -0.60 6.91
N LEU A 100 11.93 -1.53 6.57
CA LEU A 100 13.16 -1.79 7.33
C LEU A 100 14.30 -0.95 6.77
N PRO A 101 15.30 -0.64 7.59
CA PRO A 101 16.49 0.00 7.08
C PRO A 101 17.11 -0.81 5.95
N ARG A 102 17.68 -0.11 4.98
CA ARG A 102 18.38 -0.76 3.89
C ARG A 102 19.54 -1.60 4.48
N ALA A 103 19.71 -2.82 3.97
CA ALA A 103 20.81 -3.65 4.38
C ALA A 103 22.13 -2.96 4.05
N ARG A 104 23.04 -2.95 5.01
CA ARG A 104 24.35 -2.35 4.81
C ARG A 104 25.30 -3.40 4.28
N ALA A 105 25.94 -3.09 3.17
CA ALA A 105 26.89 -4.01 2.57
C ALA A 105 28.02 -4.32 3.54
N SER A 106 28.51 -3.32 4.25
CA SER A 106 29.60 -3.51 5.17
C SER A 106 29.24 -4.42 6.36
N SER A 107 28.00 -4.52 6.70
CA SER A 107 27.60 -5.39 7.79
C SER A 107 27.74 -6.86 7.43
N LEU A 108 27.90 -7.13 6.19
CA LEU A 108 28.03 -8.51 5.72
C LEU A 108 29.46 -8.96 5.62
N SER A 109 30.34 -8.00 5.73
CA SER A 109 31.69 -8.39 5.62
C SER A 109 32.18 -8.84 6.91
N ARG A 110 31.88 -9.13 7.09
CA ARG A 110 32.37 -9.50 8.00
C ARG A 110 32.37 -10.18 8.33
#